data_6cfbb82912bc4c1655783c20f80b16b7
#
_entry.id   6cfbb82912bc4c1655783c20f80b16b7
#
_cell.length_a   1.000
_cell.length_b   1.000
_cell.length_c   1.000
_cell.angle_alpha   90.00
_cell.angle_beta   90.00
_cell.angle_gamma   90.00
#
_symmetry.space_group_name_H-M   'P 1'
#
loop_
_entity.id
_entity.type
_entity.pdbx_description
1 polymer ?
#
loop_
_entity_poly.entity_id
_entity_poly.type
_entity_poly.pdbx_seq_one_letter_code
_entity_poly.pdbx_strand_id
1 'polypeptide(L)'
;MKLLLLLIITAITVPSFADSPFACNRAALTPQARKRHFDELSPALRARKKNIRELCNGFEFEFPPDTATFDLVSEWVEGERLCCPFFDIDVHVEREGGSLWLRLTGREGVKQFIKADFASWKL
;
A
#
# COMPACT_ATOMS: atom_id res chain seq x y z
N MET A 1 -59.23 25.75 -9.19
CA MET A 1 -57.91 26.04 -8.62
C MET A 1 -57.05 24.83 -8.81
N LYS A 2 -56.05 24.86 -9.75
CA LYS A 2 -55.09 23.79 -9.94
C LYS A 2 -53.88 24.05 -9.02
N LEU A 3 -53.69 23.19 -8.04
CA LEU A 3 -52.51 23.23 -7.15
C LEU A 3 -51.32 22.64 -7.91
N LEU A 4 -50.39 23.52 -8.30
CA LEU A 4 -49.11 23.09 -8.87
C LEU A 4 -48.19 22.64 -7.70
N LEU A 5 -48.00 21.32 -7.58
CA LEU A 5 -47.00 20.76 -6.64
C LEU A 5 -45.60 20.95 -7.26
N LEU A 6 -44.83 21.92 -6.77
CA LEU A 6 -43.43 22.05 -7.14
C LEU A 6 -42.61 20.98 -6.38
N LEU A 7 -42.16 19.96 -7.11
CA LEU A 7 -41.19 19.00 -6.61
C LEU A 7 -39.79 19.67 -6.58
N ILE A 8 -39.32 20.03 -5.39
CA ILE A 8 -37.97 20.49 -5.20
C ILE A 8 -37.07 19.22 -5.13
N ILE A 9 -36.36 18.95 -6.22
CA ILE A 9 -35.33 17.91 -6.27
C ILE A 9 -34.09 18.51 -5.62
N THR A 10 -33.83 18.19 -4.36
CA THR A 10 -32.55 18.50 -3.71
C THR A 10 -31.49 17.56 -4.27
N ALA A 11 -30.59 18.08 -5.11
CA ALA A 11 -29.41 17.35 -5.56
C ALA A 11 -28.47 17.15 -4.36
N ILE A 12 -28.38 15.90 -3.89
CA ILE A 12 -27.40 15.51 -2.89
C ILE A 12 -26.04 15.42 -3.60
N THR A 13 -25.20 16.44 -3.42
CA THR A 13 -23.80 16.38 -3.88
C THR A 13 -23.01 15.47 -2.94
N VAL A 14 -22.74 14.23 -3.38
CA VAL A 14 -21.84 13.33 -2.68
C VAL A 14 -20.42 13.85 -2.91
N PRO A 15 -19.62 14.10 -1.86
CA PRO A 15 -18.22 14.49 -2.07
C PRO A 15 -17.48 13.37 -2.77
N SER A 16 -17.02 13.63 -3.98
CA SER A 16 -16.14 12.71 -4.71
C SER A 16 -14.73 12.91 -4.19
N PHE A 17 -14.22 11.96 -3.41
CA PHE A 17 -12.80 11.93 -3.06
C PHE A 17 -12.04 11.46 -4.30
N ALA A 18 -11.21 12.35 -4.87
CA ALA A 18 -10.33 11.98 -5.97
C ALA A 18 -9.27 10.97 -5.47
N ASP A 19 -9.03 9.91 -6.23
CA ASP A 19 -7.96 8.97 -5.94
C ASP A 19 -6.59 9.65 -6.04
N SER A 20 -5.65 9.28 -5.16
CA SER A 20 -4.27 9.73 -5.25
C SER A 20 -3.59 9.18 -6.51
N PRO A 21 -2.66 9.93 -7.15
CA PRO A 21 -1.95 9.43 -8.32
C PRO A 21 -1.04 8.25 -7.95
N PHE A 22 -0.76 7.35 -8.91
CA PHE A 22 0.24 6.32 -8.76
C PHE A 22 1.65 6.90 -8.83
N ALA A 23 2.05 7.55 -7.76
CA ALA A 23 3.36 8.14 -7.59
C ALA A 23 3.71 8.14 -6.11
N CYS A 24 4.94 7.76 -5.78
CA CYS A 24 5.43 7.85 -4.41
C CYS A 24 5.64 9.31 -4.02
N ASN A 25 4.88 9.80 -3.05
CA ASN A 25 5.07 11.14 -2.47
C ASN A 25 6.14 11.09 -1.37
N ARG A 26 7.40 11.14 -1.77
CA ARG A 26 8.53 11.13 -0.83
C ARG A 26 8.51 12.31 0.15
N ALA A 27 7.91 13.43 -0.24
CA ALA A 27 7.77 14.62 0.61
C ALA A 27 6.77 14.43 1.77
N ALA A 28 5.94 13.39 1.73
CA ALA A 28 5.07 13.02 2.86
C ALA A 28 5.86 12.54 4.09
N LEU A 29 7.14 12.17 3.90
CA LEU A 29 8.05 11.75 4.97
C LEU A 29 9.00 12.88 5.34
N THR A 30 9.34 13.01 6.62
CA THR A 30 10.45 13.87 7.04
C THR A 30 11.75 13.42 6.38
N PRO A 31 12.78 14.27 6.24
CA PRO A 31 14.06 13.87 5.66
C PRO A 31 14.67 12.63 6.32
N GLN A 32 14.60 12.54 7.66
CA GLN A 32 15.10 11.39 8.42
C GLN A 32 14.28 10.12 8.15
N ALA A 33 12.95 10.22 8.20
CA ALA A 33 12.06 9.09 7.91
C ALA A 33 12.21 8.59 6.47
N ARG A 34 12.41 9.50 5.54
CA ARG A 34 12.67 9.19 4.13
C ARG A 34 13.95 8.39 3.94
N LYS A 35 15.04 8.85 4.53
CA LYS A 35 16.32 8.12 4.52
C LYS A 35 16.13 6.73 5.11
N ARG A 36 15.52 6.63 6.27
CA ARG A 36 15.25 5.36 6.95
C ARG A 36 14.43 4.41 6.06
N HIS A 37 13.34 4.89 5.48
CA HIS A 37 12.43 4.09 4.66
C HIS A 37 13.09 3.56 3.37
N PHE A 38 13.74 4.44 2.59
CA PHE A 38 14.25 4.09 1.28
C PHE A 38 15.67 3.52 1.30
N ASP A 39 16.55 4.03 2.16
CA ASP A 39 17.96 3.66 2.15
C ASP A 39 18.30 2.53 3.14
N GLU A 40 17.44 2.28 4.13
CA GLU A 40 17.69 1.28 5.16
C GLU A 40 16.65 0.16 5.18
N LEU A 41 15.36 0.50 5.40
CA LEU A 41 14.28 -0.51 5.54
C LEU A 41 14.02 -1.26 4.24
N SER A 42 13.84 -0.56 3.12
CA SER A 42 13.54 -1.20 1.84
C SER A 42 14.64 -2.16 1.38
N PRO A 43 15.94 -1.81 1.44
CA PRO A 43 17.00 -2.76 1.16
C PRO A 43 17.04 -3.95 2.13
N ALA A 44 16.81 -3.73 3.42
CA ALA A 44 16.81 -4.79 4.43
C ALA A 44 15.68 -5.80 4.20
N LEU A 45 14.48 -5.33 3.88
CA LEU A 45 13.34 -6.19 3.55
C LEU A 45 13.57 -6.93 2.23
N ARG A 46 14.05 -6.24 1.20
CA ARG A 46 14.37 -6.87 -0.07
C ARG A 46 15.35 -8.03 0.10
N ALA A 47 16.36 -7.88 0.97
CA ALA A 47 17.33 -8.93 1.27
C ALA A 47 16.72 -10.13 2.03
N ARG A 48 15.67 -9.92 2.82
CA ARG A 48 14.99 -10.95 3.63
C ARG A 48 13.85 -11.64 2.91
N LYS A 49 13.37 -11.07 1.83
CA LYS A 49 12.26 -11.63 1.06
C LYS A 49 12.60 -13.04 0.58
N LYS A 50 11.70 -14.00 0.81
CA LYS A 50 11.83 -15.40 0.41
C LYS A 50 11.16 -15.68 -0.93
N ASN A 51 9.90 -15.25 -1.07
CA ASN A 51 9.11 -15.45 -2.27
C ASN A 51 8.26 -14.22 -2.59
N ILE A 52 7.78 -14.19 -3.83
CA ILE A 52 6.77 -13.24 -4.29
C ILE A 52 5.67 -14.03 -4.97
N ARG A 53 4.41 -13.66 -4.70
CA ARG A 53 3.25 -14.14 -5.45
C ARG A 53 2.50 -12.99 -6.09
N GLU A 54 2.17 -13.14 -7.36
CA GLU A 54 1.30 -12.23 -8.07
C GLU A 54 -0.15 -12.50 -7.70
N LEU A 55 -0.89 -11.42 -7.41
CA LEU A 55 -2.33 -11.44 -7.15
C LEU A 55 -3.06 -10.79 -8.32
N CYS A 56 -4.39 -10.95 -8.40
CA CYS A 56 -5.16 -10.29 -9.47
C CYS A 56 -5.04 -8.76 -9.42
N ASN A 57 -4.89 -8.18 -8.23
CA ASN A 57 -4.86 -6.75 -7.97
C ASN A 57 -3.61 -6.27 -7.22
N GLY A 58 -2.51 -7.01 -7.29
CA GLY A 58 -1.26 -6.64 -6.64
C GLY A 58 -0.27 -7.78 -6.50
N PHE A 59 0.53 -7.73 -5.44
CA PHE A 59 1.56 -8.72 -5.11
C PHE A 59 1.61 -8.97 -3.62
N GLU A 60 2.07 -10.16 -3.23
CA GLU A 60 2.42 -10.45 -1.85
C GLU A 60 3.83 -11.00 -1.74
N PHE A 61 4.50 -10.60 -0.68
CA PHE A 61 5.91 -10.87 -0.40
C PHE A 61 6.02 -11.72 0.86
N GLU A 62 6.72 -12.84 0.76
CA GLU A 62 6.97 -13.74 1.87
C GLU A 62 8.26 -13.39 2.59
N PHE A 63 8.19 -13.38 3.91
CA PHE A 63 9.32 -13.13 4.79
C PHE A 63 9.44 -14.19 5.89
N PRO A 64 10.64 -14.35 6.48
CA PRO A 64 10.82 -15.17 7.69
C PRO A 64 9.97 -14.64 8.85
N PRO A 65 9.37 -15.51 9.67
CA PRO A 65 8.47 -15.13 10.77
C PRO A 65 9.20 -14.74 12.06
N ASP A 66 10.39 -14.18 11.98
CA ASP A 66 11.15 -13.74 13.15
C ASP A 66 10.80 -12.30 13.57
N THR A 67 11.02 -11.99 14.85
CA THR A 67 10.67 -10.68 15.44
C THR A 67 11.37 -9.53 14.73
N ALA A 68 12.64 -9.67 14.38
CA ALA A 68 13.39 -8.61 13.71
C ALA A 68 12.81 -8.28 12.34
N THR A 69 12.38 -9.30 11.59
CA THR A 69 11.71 -9.11 10.30
C THR A 69 10.32 -8.47 10.47
N PHE A 70 9.56 -8.90 11.48
CA PHE A 70 8.26 -8.30 11.78
C PHE A 70 8.39 -6.81 12.12
N ASP A 71 9.37 -6.44 12.94
CA ASP A 71 9.65 -5.04 13.30
C ASP A 71 9.99 -4.21 12.05
N LEU A 72 10.83 -4.74 11.15
CA LEU A 72 11.17 -4.06 9.89
C LEU A 72 9.96 -3.88 8.98
N VAL A 73 9.11 -4.89 8.84
CA VAL A 73 7.87 -4.81 8.04
C VAL A 73 6.94 -3.76 8.63
N SER A 74 6.75 -3.76 9.94
CA SER A 74 5.87 -2.81 10.63
C SER A 74 6.33 -1.38 10.44
N GLU A 75 7.62 -1.11 10.62
CA GLU A 75 8.20 0.23 10.42
C GLU A 75 8.13 0.65 8.93
N TRP A 76 8.39 -0.26 8.02
CA TRP A 76 8.30 0.01 6.59
C TRP A 76 6.87 0.38 6.16
N VAL A 77 5.86 -0.35 6.66
CA VAL A 77 4.43 -0.07 6.40
C VAL A 77 4.04 1.32 6.87
N GLU A 78 4.55 1.78 8.02
CA GLU A 78 4.30 3.15 8.50
C GLU A 78 4.76 4.22 7.52
N GLY A 79 5.91 4.03 6.88
CA GLY A 79 6.39 4.95 5.85
C GLY A 79 5.63 4.81 4.53
N GLU A 80 5.41 3.57 4.10
CA GLU A 80 4.80 3.28 2.80
C GLU A 80 3.36 3.80 2.70
N ARG A 81 2.54 3.62 3.73
CA ARG A 81 1.15 4.13 3.74
C ARG A 81 1.06 5.64 3.63
N LEU A 82 2.12 6.37 4.00
CA LEU A 82 2.18 7.83 3.88
C LEU A 82 2.65 8.27 2.50
N CYS A 83 3.67 7.61 1.94
CA CYS A 83 4.21 8.00 0.64
C CYS A 83 3.47 7.36 -0.56
N CYS A 84 2.85 6.20 -0.38
CA CYS A 84 2.05 5.50 -1.38
C CYS A 84 0.62 5.22 -0.88
N PRO A 85 -0.20 6.26 -0.65
CA PRO A 85 -1.50 6.14 0.01
C PRO A 85 -2.56 5.39 -0.81
N PHE A 86 -2.25 5.03 -2.04
CA PHE A 86 -3.13 4.26 -2.93
C PHE A 86 -3.03 2.73 -2.73
N PHE A 87 -2.13 2.26 -1.87
CA PHE A 87 -2.08 0.84 -1.52
C PHE A 87 -3.09 0.47 -0.44
N ASP A 88 -3.74 -0.67 -0.64
CA ASP A 88 -4.25 -1.48 0.46
C ASP A 88 -3.10 -2.36 0.95
N ILE A 89 -2.74 -2.23 2.21
CA ILE A 89 -1.59 -2.94 2.81
C ILE A 89 -2.10 -3.92 3.84
N ASP A 90 -1.84 -5.21 3.63
CA ASP A 90 -2.13 -6.27 4.58
C ASP A 90 -0.84 -6.90 5.07
N VAL A 91 -0.74 -7.09 6.38
CA VAL A 91 0.31 -7.88 7.01
C VAL A 91 -0.34 -9.14 7.58
N HIS A 92 -0.02 -10.29 7.01
CA HIS A 92 -0.55 -11.58 7.41
C HIS A 92 0.54 -12.41 8.07
N VAL A 93 0.30 -12.79 9.32
CA VAL A 93 1.15 -13.71 10.06
C VAL A 93 0.46 -15.06 10.08
N GLU A 94 1.05 -16.06 9.43
CA GLU A 94 0.50 -17.41 9.45
C GLU A 94 0.56 -18.00 10.87
N ARG A 95 -0.44 -18.80 11.18
CA ARG A 95 -0.50 -19.51 12.46
C ARG A 95 0.68 -20.46 12.66
N GLU A 96 0.95 -20.80 13.91
CA GLU A 96 1.90 -21.86 14.30
C GLU A 96 3.33 -21.61 13.80
N GLY A 97 3.77 -20.36 13.81
CA GLY A 97 5.12 -19.99 13.38
C GLY A 97 5.33 -20.04 11.86
N GLY A 98 4.25 -20.03 11.08
CA GLY A 98 4.32 -19.95 9.63
C GLY A 98 4.82 -18.59 9.12
N SER A 99 4.86 -18.40 7.81
CA SER A 99 5.45 -17.25 7.18
C SER A 99 4.75 -15.92 7.51
N LEU A 100 5.51 -14.83 7.42
CA LEU A 100 5.01 -13.47 7.42
C LEU A 100 4.83 -13.03 5.97
N TRP A 101 3.64 -12.51 5.64
CA TRP A 101 3.30 -12.03 4.32
C TRP A 101 2.95 -10.55 4.35
N LEU A 102 3.56 -9.78 3.45
CA LEU A 102 3.19 -8.40 3.17
C LEU A 102 2.48 -8.34 1.82
N ARG A 103 1.22 -7.91 1.82
CA ARG A 103 0.41 -7.79 0.61
C ARG A 103 0.20 -6.34 0.26
N LEU A 104 0.51 -5.98 -0.98
CA LEU A 104 0.25 -4.68 -1.57
C LEU A 104 -0.74 -4.85 -2.72
N THR A 105 -1.92 -4.29 -2.55
CA THR A 105 -3.01 -4.35 -3.54
C THR A 105 -3.60 -2.98 -3.76
N GLY A 106 -4.51 -2.85 -4.70
CA GLY A 106 -5.21 -1.59 -4.93
C GLY A 106 -6.08 -1.62 -6.18
N ARG A 107 -6.51 -0.43 -6.61
CA ARG A 107 -7.33 -0.25 -7.80
C ARG A 107 -6.58 -0.60 -9.08
N GLU A 108 -7.31 -0.66 -10.19
CA GLU A 108 -6.72 -0.88 -11.51
C GLU A 108 -5.55 0.08 -11.78
N GLY A 109 -4.44 -0.46 -12.28
CA GLY A 109 -3.19 0.26 -12.51
C GLY A 109 -2.14 0.06 -11.41
N VAL A 110 -2.52 -0.39 -10.21
CA VAL A 110 -1.56 -0.57 -9.10
C VAL A 110 -0.50 -1.63 -9.40
N LYS A 111 -0.85 -2.69 -10.12
CA LYS A 111 0.13 -3.74 -10.49
C LYS A 111 1.24 -3.19 -11.39
N GLN A 112 0.90 -2.35 -12.35
CA GLN A 112 1.86 -1.71 -13.24
C GLN A 112 2.78 -0.77 -12.47
N PHE A 113 2.24 -0.03 -11.50
CA PHE A 113 3.04 0.78 -10.59
C PHE A 113 4.01 -0.08 -9.78
N ILE A 114 3.55 -1.17 -9.17
CA ILE A 114 4.39 -2.07 -8.39
C ILE A 114 5.52 -2.64 -9.27
N LYS A 115 5.22 -3.09 -10.47
CA LYS A 115 6.23 -3.62 -11.41
C LYS A 115 7.33 -2.60 -11.72
N ALA A 116 6.98 -1.33 -11.84
CA ALA A 116 7.94 -0.27 -12.11
C ALA A 116 8.72 0.14 -10.85
N ASP A 117 8.02 0.37 -9.75
CA ASP A 117 8.61 0.90 -8.51
C ASP A 117 9.39 -0.16 -7.72
N PHE A 118 8.94 -1.41 -7.78
CA PHE A 118 9.55 -2.56 -7.10
C PHE A 118 10.40 -3.44 -8.02
N ALA A 119 10.86 -2.93 -9.14
CA ALA A 119 11.67 -3.70 -10.11
C ALA A 119 12.92 -4.33 -9.45
N SER A 120 13.55 -3.64 -8.50
CA SER A 120 14.70 -4.15 -7.74
C SER A 120 14.36 -5.32 -6.81
N TRP A 121 13.08 -5.60 -6.56
CA TRP A 121 12.62 -6.73 -5.75
C TRP A 121 12.53 -8.03 -6.56
N LYS A 122 12.78 -7.97 -7.86
CA LYS A 122 12.76 -9.12 -8.78
C LYS A 122 11.40 -9.83 -8.82
N LEU A 123 10.38 -9.04 -9.13
CA LEU A 123 9.00 -9.52 -9.33
C LEU A 123 8.91 -10.57 -10.44
#